data_2df3611299f7214c9ed607ed22aad3aa
#
_entry.id   2df3611299f7214c9ed607ed22aad3aa
#
_cell.length_a   1.000
_cell.length_b   1.000
_cell.length_c   1.000
_cell.angle_alpha   90.00
_cell.angle_beta   90.00
_cell.angle_gamma   90.00
#
_symmetry.space_group_name_H-M   'P 1'
#
loop_
_entity.id
_entity.type
_entity.pdbx_description
1 polymer ?
#
loop_
_entity_poly.entity_id
_entity_poly.type
_entity_poly.pdbx_seq_one_letter_code
_entity_poly.pdbx_strand_id
1 'polypeptide(L)'
;MLAIEIGGGGDTLRAMKPTALGMVETKGLVGSIEAADAMVKSAMVELFGKENVTAGYWTMFVVGEVGAVKAATDAGAAAARRVGELVSVHVIPRPHDQLWRILPPMSPVQPVKK
;
A
#
# COMPACT_ATOMS: atom_id res chain seq x y z
N MET A 1 11.95 14.23 -1.68
CA MET A 1 13.05 13.35 -2.10
C MET A 1 12.60 12.42 -3.19
N LEU A 2 13.42 12.21 -4.14
CA LEU A 2 13.10 11.39 -5.28
C LEU A 2 13.55 9.96 -5.05
N ALA A 3 12.64 9.02 -5.14
CA ALA A 3 13.01 7.62 -5.12
C ALA A 3 13.61 7.23 -6.45
N ILE A 4 14.75 6.61 -6.42
CA ILE A 4 15.42 6.18 -7.63
C ILE A 4 15.07 4.74 -7.89
N GLU A 5 14.63 4.48 -9.08
CA GLU A 5 14.26 3.14 -9.49
C GLU A 5 15.49 2.35 -9.84
N ILE A 6 15.88 1.41 -9.03
CA ILE A 6 17.11 0.69 -9.24
C ILE A 6 16.90 -0.80 -9.23
N GLY A 7 15.85 -1.28 -9.66
CA GLY A 7 15.66 -2.71 -9.62
C GLY A 7 14.38 -3.06 -8.89
N GLY A 8 14.45 -3.91 -7.91
CA GLY A 8 13.27 -4.39 -7.23
C GLY A 8 12.67 -3.37 -6.27
N GLY A 9 11.43 -3.62 -5.83
CA GLY A 9 10.72 -2.76 -4.92
C GLY A 9 11.45 -2.52 -3.61
N GLY A 10 12.23 -3.50 -3.14
CA GLY A 10 12.98 -3.36 -1.91
C GLY A 10 14.00 -2.24 -1.95
N ASP A 11 14.65 -2.05 -3.10
CA ASP A 11 15.64 -0.99 -3.25
C ASP A 11 14.96 0.39 -3.27
N THR A 12 13.83 0.49 -3.95
CA THR A 12 13.06 1.73 -3.98
C THR A 12 12.60 2.10 -2.58
N LEU A 13 12.09 1.14 -1.83
CA LEU A 13 11.62 1.40 -0.47
C LEU A 13 12.74 1.87 0.44
N ARG A 14 13.93 1.27 0.31
CA ARG A 14 15.08 1.68 1.11
C ARG A 14 15.50 3.11 0.86
N ALA A 15 15.34 3.58 -0.38
CA ALA A 15 15.71 4.94 -0.74
C ALA A 15 14.73 5.97 -0.19
N MET A 16 13.53 5.57 0.18
CA MET A 16 12.47 6.46 0.67
C MET A 16 12.44 6.52 2.19
N LYS A 17 13.49 7.01 2.79
CA LYS A 17 13.54 7.14 4.25
C LYS A 17 13.19 8.55 4.71
N PRO A 18 12.53 8.68 5.89
CA PRO A 18 11.93 7.67 6.75
C PRO A 18 10.65 7.11 6.13
N THR A 19 10.41 5.82 6.34
CA THR A 19 9.32 5.12 5.69
C THR A 19 8.48 4.39 6.72
N ALA A 20 7.18 4.61 6.67
CA ALA A 20 6.20 3.83 7.39
C ALA A 20 5.47 2.91 6.40
N LEU A 21 4.85 1.86 6.92
CA LEU A 21 4.10 0.91 6.12
C LEU A 21 2.66 0.88 6.57
N GLY A 22 1.74 1.05 5.64
CA GLY A 22 0.31 0.91 5.90
C GLY A 22 -0.27 -0.24 5.11
N MET A 23 -1.30 -0.86 5.65
CA MET A 23 -1.93 -2.03 5.04
C MET A 23 -3.43 -1.94 5.20
N VAL A 24 -4.16 -2.23 4.12
CA VAL A 24 -5.62 -2.35 4.14
C VAL A 24 -5.97 -3.66 3.46
N GLU A 25 -6.62 -4.55 4.21
CA GLU A 25 -7.03 -5.84 3.69
C GLU A 25 -8.54 -5.90 3.54
N THR A 26 -8.99 -6.37 2.38
CA THR A 26 -10.41 -6.50 2.07
C THR A 26 -10.70 -7.89 1.56
N LYS A 27 -11.96 -8.29 1.67
CA LYS A 27 -12.46 -9.48 1.01
C LYS A 27 -13.02 -9.06 -0.35
N GLY A 28 -12.42 -9.60 -1.41
CA GLY A 28 -12.80 -9.26 -2.77
C GLY A 28 -12.03 -8.10 -3.36
N LEU A 29 -12.02 -8.04 -4.67
CA LEU A 29 -11.20 -7.08 -5.42
C LEU A 29 -11.76 -5.67 -5.37
N VAL A 30 -13.09 -5.54 -5.41
CA VAL A 30 -13.71 -4.20 -5.55
C VAL A 30 -13.35 -3.32 -4.36
N GLY A 31 -13.48 -3.84 -3.15
CA GLY A 31 -13.13 -3.08 -1.96
C GLY A 31 -11.66 -2.68 -1.93
N SER A 32 -10.78 -3.56 -2.40
CA SER A 32 -9.36 -3.28 -2.41
C SER A 32 -9.00 -2.18 -3.42
N ILE A 33 -9.66 -2.17 -4.58
CA ILE A 33 -9.42 -1.13 -5.58
C ILE A 33 -9.90 0.23 -5.08
N GLU A 34 -11.09 0.26 -4.45
CA GLU A 34 -11.57 1.50 -3.84
C GLU A 34 -10.64 2.01 -2.75
N ALA A 35 -10.15 1.09 -1.91
CA ALA A 35 -9.20 1.46 -0.88
C ALA A 35 -7.92 2.03 -1.49
N ALA A 36 -7.39 1.36 -2.51
CA ALA A 36 -6.16 1.80 -3.16
C ALA A 36 -6.32 3.19 -3.76
N ASP A 37 -7.42 3.43 -4.46
CA ASP A 37 -7.70 4.74 -5.06
C ASP A 37 -7.78 5.83 -3.99
N ALA A 38 -8.54 5.57 -2.93
CA ALA A 38 -8.68 6.55 -1.84
C ALA A 38 -7.35 6.86 -1.16
N MET A 39 -6.50 5.84 -0.99
CA MET A 39 -5.23 6.03 -0.33
C MET A 39 -4.29 6.94 -1.13
N VAL A 40 -4.16 6.69 -2.42
CA VAL A 40 -3.24 7.50 -3.24
C VAL A 40 -3.78 8.89 -3.54
N LYS A 41 -5.09 9.08 -3.44
CA LYS A 41 -5.70 10.40 -3.61
C LYS A 41 -5.60 11.26 -2.35
N SER A 42 -5.50 10.64 -1.17
CA SER A 42 -5.58 11.38 0.10
C SER A 42 -4.23 11.80 0.64
N ALA A 43 -3.14 11.15 0.24
CA ALA A 43 -1.83 11.45 0.79
C ALA A 43 -0.73 11.03 -0.17
N MET A 44 0.46 11.57 0.05
CA MET A 44 1.61 11.24 -0.80
C MET A 44 2.24 9.92 -0.32
N VAL A 45 1.79 8.84 -0.92
CA VAL A 45 2.26 7.48 -0.59
C VAL A 45 2.49 6.69 -1.87
N GLU A 46 3.35 5.68 -1.77
CA GLU A 46 3.54 4.70 -2.85
C GLU A 46 2.67 3.49 -2.56
N LEU A 47 2.03 2.97 -3.59
CA LEU A 47 1.05 1.90 -3.47
C LEU A 47 1.56 0.62 -4.12
N PHE A 48 1.32 -0.51 -3.46
CA PHE A 48 1.47 -1.83 -4.07
C PHE A 48 0.49 -2.79 -3.39
N GLY A 49 0.28 -3.95 -4.00
CA GLY A 49 -0.74 -4.85 -3.49
C GLY A 49 -0.44 -6.31 -3.73
N LYS A 50 -1.18 -7.15 -3.02
CA LYS A 50 -1.06 -8.59 -3.17
C LYS A 50 -2.39 -9.27 -2.94
N GLU A 51 -2.72 -10.17 -3.85
CA GLU A 51 -3.86 -11.06 -3.72
C GLU A 51 -3.50 -12.27 -2.88
N ASN A 52 -4.42 -12.65 -2.00
CA ASN A 52 -4.34 -13.93 -1.32
C ASN A 52 -5.23 -14.92 -2.06
N VAL A 53 -4.62 -15.78 -2.86
CA VAL A 53 -5.37 -16.63 -3.78
C VAL A 53 -6.25 -17.65 -3.12
N THR A 54 -5.96 -18.02 -1.87
CA THR A 54 -6.73 -19.09 -1.22
C THR A 54 -8.07 -18.65 -0.65
N ALA A 55 -8.25 -17.34 -0.42
CA ALA A 55 -9.43 -16.86 0.28
C ALA A 55 -10.10 -15.67 -0.39
N GLY A 56 -9.58 -15.21 -1.52
CA GLY A 56 -10.12 -14.04 -2.19
C GLY A 56 -9.86 -12.73 -1.45
N TYR A 57 -8.89 -12.72 -0.57
CA TYR A 57 -8.49 -11.53 0.16
C TYR A 57 -7.45 -10.74 -0.62
N TRP A 58 -7.53 -9.44 -0.52
CA TRP A 58 -6.58 -8.53 -1.15
C TRP A 58 -6.01 -7.61 -0.10
N THR A 59 -4.71 -7.46 -0.10
CA THR A 59 -4.04 -6.50 0.78
C THR A 59 -3.37 -5.43 -0.07
N MET A 60 -3.72 -4.18 0.19
CA MET A 60 -3.06 -3.03 -0.41
C MET A 60 -2.11 -2.44 0.60
N PHE A 61 -0.89 -2.19 0.14
CA PHE A 61 0.18 -1.64 0.97
C PHE A 61 0.50 -0.24 0.50
N VAL A 62 0.77 0.64 1.45
CA VAL A 62 1.29 1.97 1.14
C VAL A 62 2.52 2.24 1.99
N VAL A 63 3.48 2.94 1.40
CA VAL A 63 4.68 3.36 2.12
C VAL A 63 4.86 4.85 1.93
N GLY A 64 5.46 5.47 2.93
CA GLY A 64 5.72 6.89 2.91
C GLY A 64 6.02 7.41 4.29
N GLU A 65 5.95 8.70 4.45
CA GLU A 65 6.10 9.35 5.74
C GLU A 65 4.93 8.95 6.65
N VAL A 66 5.17 8.83 7.95
CA VAL A 66 4.20 8.20 8.85
C VAL A 66 2.84 8.92 8.86
N GLY A 67 2.85 10.24 8.84
CA GLY A 67 1.58 11.00 8.82
C GLY A 67 0.79 10.77 7.54
N ALA A 68 1.50 10.70 6.41
CA ALA A 68 0.86 10.42 5.13
C ALA A 68 0.30 9.00 5.10
N VAL A 69 1.03 8.02 5.62
CA VAL A 69 0.56 6.64 5.67
C VAL A 69 -0.67 6.50 6.55
N LYS A 70 -0.69 7.16 7.71
CA LYS A 70 -1.87 7.14 8.58
C LYS A 70 -3.10 7.74 7.88
N ALA A 71 -2.93 8.89 7.25
CA ALA A 71 -4.02 9.53 6.52
C ALA A 71 -4.51 8.63 5.38
N ALA A 72 -3.58 8.02 4.65
CA ALA A 72 -3.93 7.14 3.54
C ALA A 72 -4.72 5.92 4.03
N THR A 73 -4.24 5.24 5.07
CA THR A 73 -4.94 4.05 5.57
C THR A 73 -6.32 4.37 6.12
N ASP A 74 -6.49 5.49 6.78
CA ASP A 74 -7.81 5.91 7.25
C ASP A 74 -8.78 6.12 6.08
N ALA A 75 -8.32 6.80 5.03
CA ALA A 75 -9.15 7.02 3.84
C ALA A 75 -9.46 5.71 3.12
N GLY A 76 -8.46 4.83 3.02
CA GLY A 76 -8.64 3.53 2.37
C GLY A 76 -9.63 2.64 3.10
N ALA A 77 -9.52 2.59 4.42
CA ALA A 77 -10.45 1.79 5.23
C ALA A 77 -11.88 2.30 5.08
N ALA A 78 -12.08 3.60 5.13
CA ALA A 78 -13.40 4.20 4.97
C ALA A 78 -13.98 3.90 3.58
N ALA A 79 -13.16 3.99 2.54
CA ALA A 79 -13.60 3.71 1.17
C ALA A 79 -13.98 2.24 1.01
N ALA A 80 -13.17 1.33 1.56
CA ALA A 80 -13.45 -0.10 1.47
C ALA A 80 -14.79 -0.45 2.13
N ARG A 81 -15.07 0.15 3.28
CA ARG A 81 -16.34 -0.11 3.99
C ARG A 81 -17.57 0.28 3.20
N ARG A 82 -17.45 1.29 2.34
CA ARG A 82 -18.60 1.77 1.55
C ARG A 82 -19.00 0.82 0.44
N VAL A 83 -18.05 0.06 -0.10
CA VAL A 83 -18.31 -0.74 -1.30
C VAL A 83 -18.06 -2.22 -1.13
N GLY A 84 -17.52 -2.63 0.01
CA GLY A 84 -17.17 -4.03 0.22
C GLY A 84 -16.93 -4.32 1.66
N GLU A 85 -16.18 -5.38 1.92
CA GLU A 85 -15.91 -5.86 3.26
C GLU A 85 -14.46 -5.55 3.65
N LEU A 86 -14.29 -4.68 4.63
CA LEU A 86 -12.98 -4.42 5.21
C LEU A 86 -12.66 -5.52 6.21
N VAL A 87 -11.50 -6.15 6.05
CA VAL A 87 -11.04 -7.22 6.93
C VAL A 87 -10.14 -6.66 8.03
N SER A 88 -9.12 -5.88 7.65
CA SER A 88 -8.23 -5.30 8.64
C SER A 88 -7.49 -4.09 8.06
N VAL A 89 -7.00 -3.26 8.96
CA VAL A 89 -6.19 -2.11 8.62
C VAL A 89 -5.13 -1.94 9.69
N HIS A 90 -3.91 -1.62 9.27
CA HIS A 90 -2.82 -1.47 10.23
C HIS A 90 -1.74 -0.55 9.68
N VAL A 91 -1.04 0.11 10.59
CA VAL A 91 0.11 0.95 10.26
C VAL A 91 1.28 0.52 11.12
N ILE A 92 2.43 0.31 10.48
CA ILE A 92 3.69 0.09 11.17
C ILE A 92 4.53 1.35 10.96
N PRO A 93 4.68 2.19 12.01
CA PRO A 93 5.34 3.49 11.81
C PRO A 93 6.81 3.39 11.46
N ARG A 94 7.47 2.34 11.92
CA ARG A 94 8.91 2.19 11.71
C ARG A 94 9.26 0.73 11.50
N PRO A 95 8.99 0.19 10.30
CA PRO A 95 9.24 -1.22 10.03
C PRO A 95 10.73 -1.55 10.13
N HIS A 96 11.02 -2.74 10.64
CA HIS A 96 12.37 -3.24 10.65
C HIS A 96 12.87 -3.47 9.22
N ASP A 97 14.17 -3.27 8.98
CA ASP A 97 14.73 -3.42 7.64
C ASP A 97 14.47 -4.79 7.02
N GLN A 98 14.47 -5.84 7.83
CA GLN A 98 14.24 -7.19 7.32
C GLN A 98 12.83 -7.44 6.83
N LEU A 99 11.87 -6.60 7.24
CA LEU A 99 10.47 -6.77 6.85
C LEU A 99 10.30 -6.68 5.34
N TRP A 100 11.10 -5.85 4.69
CA TRP A 100 10.98 -5.65 3.25
C TRP A 100 11.27 -6.90 2.43
N ARG A 101 11.93 -7.89 3.04
CA ARG A 101 12.23 -9.15 2.35
C ARG A 101 11.01 -10.03 2.16
N ILE A 102 10.01 -9.90 3.02
CA ILE A 102 8.82 -10.77 2.96
C ILE A 102 7.62 -10.09 2.34
N LEU A 103 7.72 -8.82 2.02
CA LEU A 103 6.63 -8.09 1.39
C LEU A 103 6.64 -8.32 -0.12
N PRO A 104 5.49 -8.14 -0.79
CA PRO A 104 5.44 -8.26 -2.24
C PRO A 104 6.38 -7.25 -2.89
N PRO A 105 6.94 -7.57 -4.05
CA PRO A 105 7.74 -6.59 -4.77
C PRO A 105 6.91 -5.37 -5.12
N MET A 106 7.46 -4.20 -4.90
CA MET A 106 6.86 -2.96 -5.36
C MET A 106 7.22 -2.78 -6.82
N SER A 107 6.21 -2.68 -7.64
CA SER A 107 6.41 -2.31 -9.03
C SER A 107 5.79 -0.95 -9.26
N PRO A 108 6.50 -0.03 -9.89
CA PRO A 108 5.89 1.25 -10.23
C PRO A 108 4.65 1.03 -11.06
N VAL A 109 3.60 1.76 -10.76
CA VAL A 109 2.41 1.72 -11.60
C VAL A 109 2.76 2.33 -12.94
N GLN A 110 2.69 1.53 -13.98
CA GLN A 110 2.96 2.02 -15.32
C GLN A 110 1.73 2.74 -15.85
N PRO A 111 1.90 3.92 -16.41
CA PRO A 111 0.75 4.58 -17.04
C PRO A 111 0.27 3.74 -18.23
N VAL A 112 -1.04 3.75 -18.42
CA VAL A 112 -1.63 3.05 -19.55
C VAL A 112 -1.15 3.71 -20.84
N LYS A 113 -0.56 2.92 -21.71
CA LYS A 113 -0.15 3.43 -23.02
C LYS A 113 -1.36 3.51 -23.93
N LYS A 114 -1.45 4.61 -24.59
CA LYS A 114 -2.53 4.84 -25.52
C LYS A 114 -2.03 4.79 -26.93
#